data_d504abd7d9505e5dffbca02cd32b73b0
#
_entry.id   d504abd7d9505e5dffbca02cd32b73b0
#
_cell.length_a   1.000
_cell.length_b   1.000
_cell.length_c   1.000
_cell.angle_alpha   90.00
_cell.angle_beta   90.00
_cell.angle_gamma   90.00
#
_symmetry.space_group_name_H-M   'P 1'
#
loop_
_entity.id
_entity.type
_entity.pdbx_description
1 polymer ?
#
loop_
_entity_poly.entity_id
_entity_poly.type
_entity_poly.pdbx_seq_one_letter_code
_entity_poly.pdbx_strand_id
1 'polypeptide(L)'
;MTGSKRGADALKAGLSRRAMLKGTATAAVIAAAKTLVPGGASVAWAAGPETTKAVLGYIALTDAAPLIVAKEKGLFAKYGLPDVEVLKQASWGATRDNLVLGSQANGIDGAHILTPMPYLISAGKVTQNNVPVPMSILARLNYDCQGISVAKEYEGLKVGVDASALKEAFAKKRAEGKDVKVAMTFPGGTHDLWIRYWLAAGGIDPDKDVSTIVVPPPQMVANMKVGNMDAFCVGEPWNEQLVNQGIGFTACTTGEVWARHPEKALSMRSAWVEKNPAATRALLMAVMEAQQWCEAMANKEELATILGKRQWFNVPPADIIGRLKGDINYGRGRKETGTNLLMKFWEDGTVSYPFKSHDAWFVTEDIRWGKFDPKTDVKAFVDKVNREDIWREAAKALGIKAPDSTSRGKETFFDGKVFDPDNPTAYLASLAITRITA
;
A
#
# COMPACT_ATOMS: atom_id res chain seq x y z
N MET A 1 -77.09 -13.26 25.89
CA MET A 1 -76.77 -13.36 27.32
C MET A 1 -75.53 -12.61 27.58
N THR A 2 -75.72 -11.47 28.16
CA THR A 2 -75.08 -10.80 29.29
C THR A 2 -73.57 -10.65 29.19
N GLY A 3 -72.97 -9.48 28.91
CA GLY A 3 -72.97 -8.27 29.75
C GLY A 3 -71.58 -8.23 30.37
N SER A 4 -70.81 -7.23 30.31
CA SER A 4 -70.90 -5.98 31.04
C SER A 4 -69.76 -5.04 30.64
N LYS A 5 -70.09 -3.78 30.44
CA LYS A 5 -69.22 -2.56 30.40
C LYS A 5 -68.64 -2.29 31.78
N ARG A 6 -67.42 -1.67 31.79
CA ARG A 6 -66.95 -0.61 32.71
C ARG A 6 -65.42 -0.53 32.55
N GLY A 7 -64.72 0.56 32.44
CA GLY A 7 -65.04 1.98 32.60
C GLY A 7 -63.74 2.72 32.29
N ALA A 8 -63.89 3.80 31.58
CA ALA A 8 -62.87 4.83 31.44
C ALA A 8 -62.77 5.57 32.79
N ASP A 9 -61.57 5.96 33.20
CA ASP A 9 -61.27 7.28 33.67
C ASP A 9 -59.91 7.39 34.38
N ALA A 10 -59.29 8.52 34.07
CA ALA A 10 -58.30 9.23 34.90
C ALA A 10 -56.86 8.64 34.91
N LEU A 11 -55.77 9.36 34.60
CA LEU A 11 -55.45 10.66 35.15
C LEU A 11 -54.38 11.37 34.30
N LYS A 12 -54.65 12.57 33.91
CA LYS A 12 -53.64 13.59 33.58
C LYS A 12 -52.84 13.91 34.81
N ALA A 13 -51.54 13.58 34.82
CA ALA A 13 -50.59 14.14 35.77
C ALA A 13 -49.52 14.91 34.99
N GLY A 14 -49.61 16.24 35.08
CA GLY A 14 -48.63 17.16 34.49
C GLY A 14 -47.29 17.02 35.16
N LEU A 15 -46.25 16.80 34.36
CA LEU A 15 -44.88 16.86 34.82
C LEU A 15 -44.48 18.29 35.14
N SER A 16 -44.20 18.56 36.41
CA SER A 16 -43.78 19.87 36.91
C SER A 16 -42.40 20.26 36.35
N ARG A 17 -42.22 21.56 36.13
CA ARG A 17 -40.94 22.17 35.67
C ARG A 17 -39.73 21.86 36.58
N ARG A 18 -39.90 21.22 37.73
CA ARG A 18 -38.83 20.79 38.64
C ARG A 18 -38.22 19.43 38.28
N ALA A 19 -38.84 18.63 37.39
CA ALA A 19 -38.32 17.35 36.93
C ALA A 19 -37.40 17.48 35.72
N MET A 20 -37.41 18.66 35.01
CA MET A 20 -36.54 18.93 33.88
C MET A 20 -35.10 19.40 34.23
N LEU A 21 -34.83 19.66 35.50
CA LEU A 21 -33.52 20.14 35.98
C LEU A 21 -32.66 19.06 36.66
N LYS A 22 -33.06 17.80 36.60
CA LYS A 22 -32.27 16.66 37.14
C LYS A 22 -31.77 15.69 36.08
N GLY A 23 -31.95 15.97 34.77
CA GLY A 23 -31.55 15.14 33.66
C GLY A 23 -30.26 15.56 32.95
N THR A 24 -29.52 16.56 33.43
CA THR A 24 -28.33 17.10 32.79
C THR A 24 -27.05 16.96 33.62
N ALA A 25 -26.90 15.82 34.30
CA ALA A 25 -25.69 15.54 35.08
C ALA A 25 -25.17 14.11 34.88
N THR A 26 -25.24 13.57 33.66
CA THR A 26 -24.64 12.27 33.34
C THR A 26 -23.80 12.30 32.05
N ALA A 27 -23.25 13.46 31.69
CA ALA A 27 -22.35 13.62 30.55
C ALA A 27 -20.99 14.18 30.97
N ALA A 28 -20.52 13.95 32.16
CA ALA A 28 -19.23 14.47 32.62
C ALA A 28 -18.55 13.53 33.65
N VAL A 29 -18.52 12.21 33.38
CA VAL A 29 -17.62 11.29 34.10
C VAL A 29 -17.14 10.22 33.11
N ILE A 30 -16.42 10.59 32.07
CA ILE A 30 -15.41 9.76 31.40
C ILE A 30 -14.13 10.60 31.36
N ALA A 31 -13.63 10.92 32.54
CA ALA A 31 -12.29 11.44 32.67
C ALA A 31 -11.68 10.75 33.87
N ALA A 32 -10.61 10.01 33.62
CA ALA A 32 -9.72 9.37 34.57
C ALA A 32 -9.93 7.88 34.81
N ALA A 33 -9.70 7.05 33.81
CA ALA A 33 -9.02 5.78 34.01
C ALA A 33 -7.54 5.97 33.70
N LYS A 34 -6.78 6.49 34.66
CA LYS A 34 -5.30 6.45 34.62
C LYS A 34 -4.89 5.00 34.86
N THR A 35 -4.65 4.25 33.78
CA THR A 35 -3.80 3.06 33.84
C THR A 35 -2.38 3.52 33.60
N LEU A 36 -1.61 3.56 34.67
CA LEU A 36 -0.17 3.71 34.67
C LEU A 36 0.45 2.55 33.86
N VAL A 37 0.87 2.82 32.64
CA VAL A 37 1.82 1.99 31.92
C VAL A 37 3.18 2.65 32.14
N PRO A 38 4.18 1.96 32.70
CA PRO A 38 5.51 2.55 32.86
C PRO A 38 6.12 2.78 31.49
N GLY A 39 6.39 4.05 31.15
CA GLY A 39 7.10 4.44 29.92
C GLY A 39 6.26 5.10 28.82
N GLY A 40 4.96 5.26 28.96
CA GLY A 40 4.12 5.94 27.96
C GLY A 40 3.80 7.37 28.36
N ALA A 41 4.35 8.36 27.70
CA ALA A 41 3.87 9.72 27.80
C ALA A 41 2.40 9.77 27.35
N SER A 42 1.46 10.03 28.26
CA SER A 42 0.06 10.31 27.90
C SER A 42 0.02 11.64 27.15
N VAL A 43 -0.11 11.59 25.83
CA VAL A 43 -0.44 12.78 25.03
C VAL A 43 -1.86 13.17 25.41
N ALA A 44 -2.01 14.17 26.28
CA ALA A 44 -3.30 14.76 26.61
C ALA A 44 -3.81 15.52 25.38
N TRP A 45 -4.72 14.92 24.65
CA TRP A 45 -5.54 15.63 23.67
C TRP A 45 -6.55 16.46 24.43
N ALA A 46 -6.42 17.78 24.40
CA ALA A 46 -7.37 18.70 25.06
C ALA A 46 -8.76 18.66 24.40
N ALA A 47 -8.86 18.18 23.16
CA ALA A 47 -10.08 17.76 22.47
C ALA A 47 -9.75 16.45 21.72
N GLY A 48 -10.66 15.48 21.73
CA GLY A 48 -10.52 14.23 20.96
C GLY A 48 -10.46 14.49 19.45
N PRO A 49 -10.24 13.43 18.63
CA PRO A 49 -10.27 13.54 17.17
C PRO A 49 -11.63 14.06 16.69
N GLU A 50 -11.64 14.82 15.58
CA GLU A 50 -12.84 15.45 14.99
C GLU A 50 -13.87 14.42 14.52
N THR A 51 -13.42 13.19 14.28
CA THR A 51 -14.24 12.02 13.94
C THR A 51 -13.65 10.77 14.53
N THR A 52 -14.48 9.79 14.84
CA THR A 52 -14.07 8.44 15.26
C THR A 52 -13.96 7.47 14.09
N LYS A 53 -14.42 7.89 12.90
CA LYS A 53 -14.57 7.06 11.71
C LYS A 53 -13.64 7.46 10.58
N ALA A 54 -13.03 6.43 9.96
CA ALA A 54 -12.44 6.49 8.63
C ALA A 54 -12.69 5.17 7.92
N VAL A 55 -12.83 5.20 6.60
CA VAL A 55 -12.99 4.00 5.77
C VAL A 55 -11.73 3.84 4.93
N LEU A 56 -10.97 2.79 5.20
CA LEU A 56 -9.69 2.48 4.55
C LEU A 56 -9.83 1.29 3.61
N GLY A 57 -9.35 1.43 2.38
CA GLY A 57 -9.26 0.32 1.43
C GLY A 57 -7.94 -0.44 1.54
N TYR A 58 -7.96 -1.74 1.23
CA TYR A 58 -6.75 -2.52 1.03
C TYR A 58 -6.93 -3.60 -0.04
N ILE A 59 -5.84 -4.02 -0.66
CA ILE A 59 -5.78 -5.20 -1.52
C ILE A 59 -5.17 -6.36 -0.71
N ALA A 60 -5.58 -7.61 -1.00
CA ALA A 60 -5.02 -8.80 -0.35
C ALA A 60 -3.56 -9.03 -0.76
N LEU A 61 -2.67 -8.27 -0.14
CA LEU A 61 -1.22 -8.28 -0.28
C LEU A 61 -0.59 -8.15 1.11
N THR A 62 0.52 -8.82 1.33
CA THR A 62 1.20 -8.88 2.64
C THR A 62 1.59 -7.48 3.15
N ASP A 63 1.85 -6.54 2.25
CA ASP A 63 2.16 -5.14 2.57
C ASP A 63 0.98 -4.32 3.11
N ALA A 64 -0.27 -4.86 3.07
CA ALA A 64 -1.42 -4.30 3.77
C ALA A 64 -1.42 -4.62 5.29
N ALA A 65 -0.48 -5.42 5.75
CA ALA A 65 -0.39 -5.89 7.14
C ALA A 65 -0.56 -4.79 8.19
N PRO A 66 0.07 -3.59 8.09
CA PRO A 66 -0.08 -2.57 9.11
C PRO A 66 -1.54 -2.12 9.34
N LEU A 67 -2.34 -2.00 8.28
CA LEU A 67 -3.75 -1.61 8.40
C LEU A 67 -4.58 -2.73 9.05
N ILE A 68 -4.33 -3.98 8.63
CA ILE A 68 -5.02 -5.16 9.14
C ILE A 68 -4.69 -5.38 10.62
N VAL A 69 -3.41 -5.28 10.99
CA VAL A 69 -2.94 -5.42 12.37
C VAL A 69 -3.49 -4.29 13.25
N ALA A 70 -3.51 -3.04 12.77
CA ALA A 70 -4.09 -1.93 13.50
C ALA A 70 -5.58 -2.19 13.83
N LYS A 71 -6.34 -2.81 12.92
CA LYS A 71 -7.73 -3.22 13.14
C LYS A 71 -7.83 -4.40 14.10
N GLU A 72 -7.13 -5.50 13.84
CA GLU A 72 -7.18 -6.75 14.63
C GLU A 72 -6.71 -6.56 16.09
N LYS A 73 -5.71 -5.70 16.30
CA LYS A 73 -5.15 -5.39 17.62
C LYS A 73 -5.85 -4.22 18.32
N GLY A 74 -6.89 -3.63 17.71
CA GLY A 74 -7.64 -2.52 18.32
C GLY A 74 -6.83 -1.21 18.43
N LEU A 75 -5.76 -1.04 17.64
CA LEU A 75 -4.90 0.14 17.74
C LEU A 75 -5.62 1.42 17.30
N PHE A 76 -6.52 1.35 16.34
CA PHE A 76 -7.34 2.50 15.98
C PHE A 76 -8.17 2.98 17.17
N ALA A 77 -8.83 2.06 17.90
CA ALA A 77 -9.61 2.39 19.08
C ALA A 77 -8.72 2.95 20.21
N LYS A 78 -7.50 2.42 20.39
CA LYS A 78 -6.51 2.93 21.35
C LYS A 78 -6.21 4.41 21.14
N TYR A 79 -6.20 4.87 19.89
CA TYR A 79 -5.94 6.27 19.52
C TYR A 79 -7.23 7.08 19.31
N GLY A 80 -8.39 6.60 19.77
CA GLY A 80 -9.65 7.34 19.75
C GLY A 80 -10.45 7.20 18.45
N LEU A 81 -10.15 6.22 17.62
CA LEU A 81 -10.82 5.96 16.34
C LEU A 81 -11.47 4.54 16.30
N PRO A 82 -12.40 4.22 17.20
CA PRO A 82 -12.98 2.88 17.27
C PRO A 82 -13.76 2.46 16.02
N ASP A 83 -14.26 3.43 15.26
CA ASP A 83 -15.14 3.20 14.09
C ASP A 83 -14.38 3.14 12.76
N VAL A 84 -13.04 2.96 12.77
CA VAL A 84 -12.27 2.75 11.53
C VAL A 84 -12.64 1.41 10.93
N GLU A 85 -13.01 1.45 9.65
CA GLU A 85 -13.24 0.27 8.82
C GLU A 85 -12.04 0.02 7.89
N VAL A 86 -11.67 -1.25 7.69
CA VAL A 86 -10.60 -1.69 6.76
C VAL A 86 -11.24 -2.65 5.77
N LEU A 87 -11.47 -2.19 4.53
CA LEU A 87 -12.31 -2.86 3.53
C LEU A 87 -11.48 -3.40 2.36
N LYS A 88 -11.63 -4.70 2.10
CA LYS A 88 -10.99 -5.33 0.94
C LYS A 88 -11.51 -4.74 -0.36
N GLN A 89 -10.60 -4.38 -1.24
CA GLN A 89 -10.88 -3.90 -2.59
C GLN A 89 -10.59 -5.03 -3.60
N ALA A 90 -11.40 -5.12 -4.64
CA ALA A 90 -11.27 -6.18 -5.65
C ALA A 90 -10.06 -5.98 -6.58
N SER A 91 -9.66 -4.73 -6.80
CA SER A 91 -8.54 -4.35 -7.67
C SER A 91 -8.07 -2.93 -7.37
N TRP A 92 -6.92 -2.54 -7.90
CA TRP A 92 -6.44 -1.15 -7.80
C TRP A 92 -7.34 -0.16 -8.55
N GLY A 93 -7.98 -0.61 -9.64
CA GLY A 93 -9.02 0.17 -10.32
C GLY A 93 -10.20 0.46 -9.39
N ALA A 94 -10.71 -0.56 -8.69
CA ALA A 94 -11.77 -0.38 -7.70
C ALA A 94 -11.32 0.51 -6.53
N THR A 95 -10.07 0.37 -6.05
CA THR A 95 -9.51 1.26 -5.02
C THR A 95 -9.52 2.71 -5.48
N ARG A 96 -9.06 2.98 -6.71
CA ARG A 96 -9.09 4.32 -7.31
C ARG A 96 -10.52 4.87 -7.37
N ASP A 97 -11.47 4.10 -7.88
CA ASP A 97 -12.86 4.55 -8.05
C ASP A 97 -13.51 4.85 -6.70
N ASN A 98 -13.28 4.00 -5.70
CA ASN A 98 -13.78 4.22 -4.35
C ASN A 98 -13.11 5.40 -3.64
N LEU A 99 -11.83 5.71 -3.91
CA LEU A 99 -11.19 6.94 -3.45
C LEU A 99 -11.78 8.18 -4.13
N VAL A 100 -12.11 8.10 -5.41
CA VAL A 100 -12.78 9.20 -6.12
C VAL A 100 -14.15 9.48 -5.50
N LEU A 101 -14.93 8.45 -5.19
CA LEU A 101 -16.23 8.58 -4.53
C LEU A 101 -16.11 9.17 -3.12
N GLY A 102 -15.20 8.64 -2.29
CA GLY A 102 -15.09 8.95 -0.87
C GLY A 102 -16.17 8.27 -0.03
N SER A 103 -15.94 8.16 1.28
CA SER A 103 -16.84 7.45 2.19
C SER A 103 -18.25 8.05 2.28
N GLN A 104 -18.39 9.34 2.03
CA GLN A 104 -19.68 10.03 1.98
C GLN A 104 -20.61 9.52 0.86
N ALA A 105 -20.03 8.94 -0.21
CA ALA A 105 -20.74 8.36 -1.34
C ALA A 105 -20.50 6.83 -1.45
N ASN A 106 -20.36 6.15 -0.31
CA ASN A 106 -20.09 4.71 -0.19
C ASN A 106 -18.74 4.25 -0.78
N GLY A 107 -17.78 5.18 -0.95
CA GLY A 107 -16.40 4.89 -1.27
C GLY A 107 -15.52 4.79 -0.03
N ILE A 108 -14.27 5.17 -0.14
CA ILE A 108 -13.26 5.12 0.93
C ILE A 108 -12.56 6.47 1.11
N ASP A 109 -12.09 6.76 2.33
CA ASP A 109 -11.38 7.99 2.67
C ASP A 109 -9.87 7.90 2.39
N GLY A 110 -9.33 6.71 2.43
CA GLY A 110 -7.92 6.42 2.22
C GLY A 110 -7.68 4.95 1.95
N ALA A 111 -6.43 4.60 1.69
CA ALA A 111 -6.07 3.23 1.38
C ALA A 111 -4.59 2.92 1.64
N HIS A 112 -4.30 1.63 1.86
CA HIS A 112 -3.08 1.00 1.43
C HIS A 112 -3.07 1.04 -0.10
N ILE A 113 -2.05 1.69 -0.70
CA ILE A 113 -2.06 2.01 -2.13
C ILE A 113 -0.66 1.95 -2.75
N LEU A 114 -0.59 1.62 -4.04
CA LEU A 114 0.64 1.73 -4.84
C LEU A 114 1.15 3.18 -4.81
N THR A 115 2.38 3.40 -4.43
CA THR A 115 2.92 4.75 -4.18
C THR A 115 2.71 5.76 -5.33
N PRO A 116 2.81 5.41 -6.64
CA PRO A 116 2.54 6.36 -7.71
C PRO A 116 1.06 6.76 -7.85
N MET A 117 0.12 5.89 -7.44
CA MET A 117 -1.31 6.14 -7.67
C MET A 117 -1.83 7.45 -7.07
N PRO A 118 -1.46 7.88 -5.85
CA PRO A 118 -1.86 9.19 -5.33
C PRO A 118 -1.50 10.35 -6.25
N TYR A 119 -0.35 10.29 -6.92
CA TYR A 119 0.08 11.29 -7.90
C TYR A 119 -0.80 11.25 -9.16
N LEU A 120 -1.03 10.06 -9.69
CA LEU A 120 -1.87 9.85 -10.88
C LEU A 120 -3.32 10.28 -10.62
N ILE A 121 -3.87 9.98 -9.44
CA ILE A 121 -5.22 10.39 -9.01
C ILE A 121 -5.27 11.91 -8.80
N SER A 122 -4.28 12.49 -8.11
CA SER A 122 -4.20 13.93 -7.86
C SER A 122 -4.08 14.76 -9.14
N ALA A 123 -3.43 14.21 -10.18
CA ALA A 123 -3.33 14.85 -11.49
C ALA A 123 -4.51 14.55 -12.44
N GLY A 124 -5.47 13.72 -12.04
CA GLY A 124 -6.57 13.31 -12.89
C GLY A 124 -6.16 12.35 -14.03
N LYS A 125 -4.96 11.78 -14.01
CA LYS A 125 -4.43 10.95 -15.11
C LYS A 125 -5.10 9.58 -15.24
N VAL A 126 -5.74 9.12 -14.17
CA VAL A 126 -6.37 7.78 -14.08
C VAL A 126 -7.81 7.84 -13.58
N THR A 127 -8.35 9.03 -13.37
CA THR A 127 -9.74 9.26 -12.92
C THR A 127 -10.66 9.43 -14.11
N GLN A 128 -11.95 9.18 -13.89
CA GLN A 128 -12.96 9.40 -14.92
C GLN A 128 -13.00 10.87 -15.33
N ASN A 129 -13.09 11.15 -16.62
CA ASN A 129 -13.08 12.49 -17.22
C ASN A 129 -11.86 13.35 -16.83
N ASN A 130 -10.77 12.72 -16.42
CA ASN A 130 -9.55 13.39 -15.98
C ASN A 130 -9.75 14.39 -14.84
N VAL A 131 -10.75 14.17 -13.98
CA VAL A 131 -11.03 15.04 -12.83
C VAL A 131 -10.01 14.79 -11.73
N PRO A 132 -9.20 15.77 -11.33
CA PRO A 132 -8.25 15.64 -10.24
C PRO A 132 -8.95 15.39 -8.90
N VAL A 133 -8.44 14.42 -8.12
CA VAL A 133 -8.83 14.20 -6.73
C VAL A 133 -7.58 14.32 -5.85
N PRO A 134 -7.40 15.43 -5.14
CA PRO A 134 -6.21 15.64 -4.32
C PRO A 134 -6.03 14.53 -3.27
N MET A 135 -4.82 13.96 -3.24
CA MET A 135 -4.42 12.91 -2.31
C MET A 135 -3.25 13.39 -1.43
N SER A 136 -3.15 12.80 -0.25
CA SER A 136 -2.09 13.04 0.74
C SER A 136 -1.44 11.72 1.10
N ILE A 137 -0.15 11.55 0.82
CA ILE A 137 0.66 10.42 1.30
C ILE A 137 1.11 10.73 2.71
N LEU A 138 0.70 9.90 3.68
CA LEU A 138 0.98 10.10 5.10
C LEU A 138 2.17 9.26 5.58
N ALA A 139 2.37 8.07 5.02
CA ALA A 139 3.45 7.15 5.38
C ALA A 139 3.76 6.17 4.24
N ARG A 140 4.94 5.55 4.29
CA ARG A 140 5.18 4.26 3.63
C ARG A 140 4.68 3.14 4.52
N LEU A 141 4.16 2.08 3.92
CA LEU A 141 3.72 0.92 4.69
C LEU A 141 4.79 -0.16 4.76
N ASN A 142 5.63 -0.25 3.73
CA ASN A 142 6.70 -1.23 3.66
C ASN A 142 7.82 -0.83 2.69
N TYR A 143 8.96 -1.51 2.86
CA TYR A 143 10.04 -1.60 1.87
C TYR A 143 10.16 -3.03 1.35
N ASP A 144 10.69 -3.16 0.14
CA ASP A 144 11.04 -4.41 -0.53
C ASP A 144 9.89 -5.43 -0.70
N CYS A 145 10.26 -6.65 -1.08
CA CYS A 145 9.43 -7.86 -1.09
C CYS A 145 8.21 -7.82 -2.01
N GLN A 146 8.36 -7.24 -3.20
CA GLN A 146 7.56 -7.62 -4.35
C GLN A 146 8.33 -8.66 -5.15
N GLY A 147 7.68 -9.37 -6.06
CA GLY A 147 8.35 -10.36 -6.90
C GLY A 147 8.04 -10.17 -8.38
N ILE A 148 9.03 -10.49 -9.20
CA ILE A 148 8.85 -10.71 -10.63
C ILE A 148 8.92 -12.21 -10.87
N SER A 149 7.80 -12.78 -11.28
CA SER A 149 7.67 -14.22 -11.53
C SER A 149 7.44 -14.51 -13.00
N VAL A 150 7.95 -15.66 -13.44
CA VAL A 150 7.99 -16.09 -14.85
C VAL A 150 7.38 -17.48 -14.97
N ALA A 151 6.72 -17.74 -16.09
CA ALA A 151 6.08 -19.02 -16.38
C ALA A 151 7.09 -20.17 -16.45
N LYS A 152 6.65 -21.35 -16.06
CA LYS A 152 7.48 -22.56 -16.00
C LYS A 152 8.17 -22.91 -17.31
N GLU A 153 7.58 -22.57 -18.46
CA GLU A 153 8.16 -22.85 -19.78
C GLU A 153 9.54 -22.20 -20.00
N TYR A 154 9.85 -21.14 -19.22
CA TYR A 154 11.15 -20.43 -19.27
C TYR A 154 12.15 -20.92 -18.21
N GLU A 155 11.84 -22.00 -17.48
CA GLU A 155 12.66 -22.47 -16.35
C GLU A 155 14.10 -22.77 -16.73
N GLY A 156 14.33 -23.24 -17.96
CA GLY A 156 15.66 -23.53 -18.51
C GLY A 156 16.53 -22.30 -18.81
N LEU A 157 15.98 -21.09 -18.82
CA LEU A 157 16.67 -19.86 -19.27
C LEU A 157 17.38 -19.13 -18.13
N LYS A 158 17.72 -19.63 -17.04
CA LYS A 158 18.44 -18.99 -15.92
C LYS A 158 18.10 -17.49 -15.71
N VAL A 159 16.83 -17.12 -15.91
CA VAL A 159 16.34 -15.76 -15.73
C VAL A 159 16.46 -15.36 -14.26
N GLY A 160 16.99 -14.17 -13.98
CA GLY A 160 17.16 -13.62 -12.65
C GLY A 160 16.79 -12.13 -12.62
N VAL A 161 17.55 -11.34 -11.88
CA VAL A 161 17.43 -9.88 -11.89
C VAL A 161 17.73 -9.28 -13.26
N ASP A 162 18.56 -9.94 -14.05
CA ASP A 162 18.75 -9.65 -15.48
C ASP A 162 17.72 -10.41 -16.32
N ALA A 163 16.87 -9.66 -17.02
CA ALA A 163 15.83 -10.20 -17.91
C ALA A 163 16.34 -10.58 -19.30
N SER A 164 17.59 -10.28 -19.66
CA SER A 164 18.13 -10.41 -21.03
C SER A 164 17.98 -11.83 -21.58
N ALA A 165 18.03 -12.86 -20.75
CA ALA A 165 17.82 -14.25 -21.13
C ALA A 165 16.43 -14.52 -21.76
N LEU A 166 15.43 -13.68 -21.49
CA LEU A 166 14.08 -13.81 -22.08
C LEU A 166 13.98 -13.20 -23.47
N LYS A 167 14.91 -12.32 -23.86
CA LYS A 167 14.80 -11.52 -25.08
C LYS A 167 14.64 -12.38 -26.35
N GLU A 168 15.49 -13.38 -26.50
CA GLU A 168 15.44 -14.29 -27.66
C GLU A 168 14.21 -15.18 -27.63
N ALA A 169 13.84 -15.72 -26.47
CA ALA A 169 12.66 -16.56 -26.30
C ALA A 169 11.37 -15.79 -26.62
N PHE A 170 11.26 -14.54 -26.15
CA PHE A 170 10.14 -13.67 -26.46
C PHE A 170 10.07 -13.29 -27.94
N ALA A 171 11.22 -12.98 -28.56
CA ALA A 171 11.30 -12.71 -29.99
C ALA A 171 10.85 -13.92 -30.82
N LYS A 172 11.31 -15.14 -30.48
CA LYS A 172 10.88 -16.38 -31.12
C LYS A 172 9.37 -16.61 -31.00
N LYS A 173 8.82 -16.44 -29.80
CA LYS A 173 7.36 -16.62 -29.54
C LYS A 173 6.54 -15.66 -30.42
N ARG A 174 6.98 -14.40 -30.55
CA ARG A 174 6.34 -13.42 -31.45
C ARG A 174 6.47 -13.79 -32.91
N ALA A 175 7.63 -14.28 -33.34
CA ALA A 175 7.85 -14.72 -34.72
C ALA A 175 6.93 -15.91 -35.09
N GLU A 176 6.49 -16.70 -34.11
CA GLU A 176 5.48 -17.75 -34.26
C GLU A 176 4.03 -17.21 -34.29
N GLY A 177 3.83 -15.89 -34.27
CA GLY A 177 2.51 -15.25 -34.25
C GLY A 177 1.80 -15.32 -32.89
N LYS A 178 2.54 -15.59 -31.81
CA LYS A 178 1.99 -15.67 -30.44
C LYS A 178 2.31 -14.39 -29.65
N ASP A 179 1.33 -13.90 -28.88
CA ASP A 179 1.56 -12.78 -27.98
C ASP A 179 2.44 -13.20 -26.80
N VAL A 180 3.38 -12.33 -26.44
CA VAL A 180 4.08 -12.38 -25.16
C VAL A 180 3.37 -11.44 -24.19
N LYS A 181 2.75 -11.99 -23.16
CA LYS A 181 1.94 -11.22 -22.21
C LYS A 181 2.65 -11.09 -20.87
N VAL A 182 2.81 -9.86 -20.43
CA VAL A 182 3.44 -9.56 -19.14
C VAL A 182 2.45 -8.79 -18.27
N ALA A 183 2.12 -9.36 -17.10
CA ALA A 183 1.08 -8.79 -16.25
C ALA A 183 1.64 -7.86 -15.17
N MET A 184 0.89 -6.81 -14.94
CA MET A 184 1.04 -5.89 -13.82
C MET A 184 -0.34 -5.64 -13.20
N THR A 185 -0.41 -4.87 -12.12
CA THR A 185 -1.66 -4.74 -11.37
C THR A 185 -2.41 -3.44 -11.62
N PHE A 186 -1.69 -2.40 -12.06
CA PHE A 186 -2.25 -1.08 -12.40
C PHE A 186 -1.25 -0.28 -13.24
N PRO A 187 -1.69 0.32 -14.37
CA PRO A 187 -0.80 1.12 -15.24
C PRO A 187 -0.25 2.35 -14.53
N GLY A 188 1.09 2.51 -14.51
CA GLY A 188 1.79 3.54 -13.76
C GLY A 188 1.86 3.28 -12.25
N GLY A 189 1.40 2.13 -11.76
CA GLY A 189 1.62 1.72 -10.38
C GLY A 189 2.98 1.04 -10.18
N THR A 190 3.38 0.79 -8.92
CA THR A 190 4.70 0.23 -8.60
C THR A 190 5.01 -1.05 -9.38
N HIS A 191 4.06 -1.99 -9.47
CA HIS A 191 4.29 -3.25 -10.18
C HIS A 191 4.49 -3.07 -11.70
N ASP A 192 3.83 -2.05 -12.31
CA ASP A 192 4.07 -1.67 -13.71
C ASP A 192 5.47 -1.08 -13.88
N LEU A 193 5.86 -0.18 -12.98
CA LEU A 193 7.19 0.44 -13.03
C LEU A 193 8.31 -0.57 -12.81
N TRP A 194 8.16 -1.51 -11.87
CA TRP A 194 9.15 -2.57 -11.61
C TRP A 194 9.33 -3.49 -12.81
N ILE A 195 8.25 -3.99 -13.40
CA ILE A 195 8.37 -4.93 -14.51
C ILE A 195 8.86 -4.25 -15.77
N ARG A 196 8.46 -3.01 -16.04
CA ARG A 196 8.98 -2.19 -17.12
C ARG A 196 10.47 -1.90 -16.99
N TYR A 197 10.90 -1.55 -15.77
CA TYR A 197 12.31 -1.32 -15.47
C TYR A 197 13.14 -2.58 -15.74
N TRP A 198 12.71 -3.72 -15.17
CA TRP A 198 13.37 -5.01 -15.32
C TRP A 198 13.49 -5.46 -16.79
N LEU A 199 12.41 -5.38 -17.56
CA LEU A 199 12.41 -5.70 -18.99
C LEU A 199 13.35 -4.76 -19.77
N ALA A 200 13.24 -3.45 -19.54
CA ALA A 200 14.02 -2.45 -20.25
C ALA A 200 15.53 -2.58 -19.96
N ALA A 201 15.91 -2.89 -18.72
CA ALA A 201 17.30 -3.14 -18.36
C ALA A 201 17.86 -4.39 -19.07
N GLY A 202 17.03 -5.43 -19.29
CA GLY A 202 17.35 -6.61 -20.10
C GLY A 202 17.27 -6.37 -21.63
N GLY A 203 17.04 -5.13 -22.06
CA GLY A 203 16.94 -4.77 -23.49
C GLY A 203 15.66 -5.25 -24.16
N ILE A 204 14.59 -5.46 -23.40
CA ILE A 204 13.24 -5.81 -23.89
C ILE A 204 12.36 -4.56 -23.75
N ASP A 205 11.85 -4.03 -24.86
CA ASP A 205 10.97 -2.86 -24.85
C ASP A 205 9.57 -3.26 -24.38
N PRO A 206 9.09 -2.79 -23.19
CA PRO A 206 7.82 -3.22 -22.63
C PRO A 206 6.59 -2.74 -23.42
N ASP A 207 6.76 -1.88 -24.40
CA ASP A 207 5.69 -1.38 -25.28
C ASP A 207 5.72 -1.95 -26.69
N LYS A 208 6.86 -2.53 -27.12
CA LYS A 208 7.03 -3.09 -28.48
C LYS A 208 7.20 -4.60 -28.46
N ASP A 209 7.89 -5.11 -27.42
CA ASP A 209 8.31 -6.52 -27.41
C ASP A 209 7.34 -7.41 -26.62
N VAL A 210 6.47 -6.82 -25.79
CA VAL A 210 5.47 -7.54 -25.02
C VAL A 210 4.14 -6.79 -24.98
N SER A 211 3.06 -7.51 -24.69
CA SER A 211 1.76 -6.94 -24.36
C SER A 211 1.62 -6.85 -22.85
N THR A 212 1.63 -5.64 -22.30
CA THR A 212 1.37 -5.44 -20.87
C THR A 212 -0.12 -5.57 -20.59
N ILE A 213 -0.49 -6.43 -19.63
CA ILE A 213 -1.88 -6.69 -19.24
C ILE A 213 -2.11 -6.40 -17.75
N VAL A 214 -3.34 -5.98 -17.42
CA VAL A 214 -3.73 -5.71 -16.04
C VAL A 214 -4.42 -6.93 -15.44
N VAL A 215 -3.85 -7.46 -14.35
CA VAL A 215 -4.43 -8.59 -13.62
C VAL A 215 -4.49 -8.24 -12.12
N PRO A 216 -5.65 -8.35 -11.46
CA PRO A 216 -5.74 -8.17 -10.01
C PRO A 216 -4.85 -9.16 -9.26
N PRO A 217 -4.18 -8.76 -8.16
CA PRO A 217 -3.25 -9.61 -7.42
C PRO A 217 -3.79 -11.03 -7.10
N PRO A 218 -5.01 -11.22 -6.57
CA PRO A 218 -5.51 -12.54 -6.24
C PRO A 218 -5.77 -13.45 -7.46
N GLN A 219 -5.70 -12.91 -8.68
CA GLN A 219 -5.94 -13.65 -9.92
C GLN A 219 -4.63 -14.03 -10.64
N MET A 220 -3.46 -13.54 -10.19
CA MET A 220 -2.18 -13.75 -10.87
C MET A 220 -1.85 -15.24 -11.05
N VAL A 221 -1.90 -16.01 -9.97
CA VAL A 221 -1.55 -17.43 -9.97
C VAL A 221 -2.46 -18.23 -10.89
N ALA A 222 -3.78 -17.99 -10.83
CA ALA A 222 -4.75 -18.68 -11.68
C ALA A 222 -4.55 -18.38 -13.17
N ASN A 223 -4.28 -17.11 -13.52
CA ASN A 223 -4.01 -16.71 -14.91
C ASN A 223 -2.69 -17.28 -15.44
N MET A 224 -1.63 -17.32 -14.62
CA MET A 224 -0.38 -17.97 -15.01
C MET A 224 -0.57 -19.47 -15.24
N LYS A 225 -1.35 -20.14 -14.35
CA LYS A 225 -1.62 -21.58 -14.42
C LYS A 225 -2.28 -22.00 -15.74
N VAL A 226 -3.14 -21.15 -16.28
CA VAL A 226 -3.83 -21.44 -17.56
C VAL A 226 -3.12 -20.89 -18.79
N GLY A 227 -1.88 -20.37 -18.62
CA GLY A 227 -1.06 -19.90 -19.73
C GLY A 227 -1.46 -18.54 -20.30
N ASN A 228 -2.21 -17.73 -19.54
CA ASN A 228 -2.64 -16.39 -20.01
C ASN A 228 -1.54 -15.33 -19.97
N MET A 229 -0.38 -15.63 -19.40
CA MET A 229 0.75 -14.70 -19.29
C MET A 229 2.08 -15.44 -19.19
N ASP A 230 3.15 -14.75 -19.57
CA ASP A 230 4.54 -15.23 -19.57
C ASP A 230 5.31 -14.81 -18.33
N ALA A 231 5.02 -13.63 -17.82
CA ALA A 231 5.61 -13.08 -16.60
C ALA A 231 4.63 -12.13 -15.92
N PHE A 232 4.89 -11.84 -14.65
CA PHE A 232 4.17 -10.80 -13.92
C PHE A 232 5.02 -10.17 -12.82
N CYS A 233 4.67 -8.96 -12.41
CA CYS A 233 5.11 -8.35 -11.16
C CYS A 233 3.90 -8.13 -10.24
N VAL A 234 4.03 -8.59 -8.98
CA VAL A 234 3.00 -8.45 -7.96
C VAL A 234 3.61 -8.51 -6.56
N GLY A 235 2.88 -7.97 -5.57
CA GLY A 235 3.22 -8.15 -4.16
C GLY A 235 2.94 -9.57 -3.64
N GLU A 236 3.55 -9.90 -2.50
CA GLU A 236 3.30 -11.15 -1.82
C GLU A 236 1.87 -11.22 -1.23
N PRO A 237 1.26 -12.40 -1.09
CA PRO A 237 1.88 -13.74 -1.13
C PRO A 237 1.84 -14.46 -2.49
N TRP A 238 1.49 -13.78 -3.56
CA TRP A 238 1.15 -14.44 -4.83
C TRP A 238 2.35 -15.04 -5.56
N ASN A 239 3.56 -14.51 -5.39
CA ASN A 239 4.78 -15.12 -5.92
C ASN A 239 5.13 -16.40 -5.16
N GLU A 240 5.07 -16.38 -3.83
CA GLU A 240 5.29 -17.58 -3.02
C GLU A 240 4.29 -18.69 -3.37
N GLN A 241 3.01 -18.33 -3.48
CA GLN A 241 1.96 -19.27 -3.87
C GLN A 241 2.19 -19.87 -5.26
N LEU A 242 2.64 -19.06 -6.24
CA LEU A 242 2.98 -19.55 -7.58
C LEU A 242 4.06 -20.63 -7.51
N VAL A 243 5.13 -20.37 -6.75
CA VAL A 243 6.26 -21.28 -6.59
C VAL A 243 5.83 -22.55 -5.86
N ASN A 244 5.08 -22.43 -4.77
CA ASN A 244 4.58 -23.55 -3.98
C ASN A 244 3.66 -24.47 -4.80
N GLN A 245 2.91 -23.93 -5.75
CA GLN A 245 2.07 -24.71 -6.67
C GLN A 245 2.83 -25.24 -7.90
N GLY A 246 4.12 -24.96 -8.07
CA GLY A 246 4.94 -25.41 -9.19
C GLY A 246 4.50 -24.87 -10.57
N ILE A 247 3.81 -23.73 -10.60
CA ILE A 247 3.26 -23.12 -11.82
C ILE A 247 4.33 -22.27 -12.56
N GLY A 248 5.28 -21.72 -11.81
CA GLY A 248 6.36 -20.91 -12.32
C GLY A 248 7.43 -20.71 -11.26
N PHE A 249 8.26 -19.73 -11.45
CA PHE A 249 9.34 -19.38 -10.53
C PHE A 249 9.46 -17.87 -10.38
N THR A 250 9.96 -17.41 -9.24
CA THR A 250 10.34 -16.01 -9.04
C THR A 250 11.72 -15.78 -9.66
N ALA A 251 11.80 -14.92 -10.67
CA ALA A 251 13.07 -14.54 -11.29
C ALA A 251 13.93 -13.72 -10.32
N CYS A 252 13.32 -12.70 -9.71
CA CYS A 252 13.94 -11.88 -8.68
C CYS A 252 12.89 -11.26 -7.76
N THR A 253 13.32 -10.85 -6.58
CA THR A 253 12.59 -9.87 -5.79
C THR A 253 12.90 -8.46 -6.29
N THR A 254 11.99 -7.51 -6.06
CA THR A 254 12.26 -6.12 -6.42
C THR A 254 13.35 -5.47 -5.57
N GLY A 255 13.64 -6.03 -4.38
CA GLY A 255 14.80 -5.65 -3.56
C GLY A 255 16.15 -5.97 -4.22
N GLU A 256 16.19 -6.96 -5.16
CA GLU A 256 17.36 -7.19 -6.01
C GLU A 256 17.48 -6.16 -7.13
N VAL A 257 16.37 -5.54 -7.55
CA VAL A 257 16.36 -4.45 -8.55
C VAL A 257 16.84 -3.14 -7.92
N TRP A 258 16.31 -2.79 -6.77
CA TRP A 258 16.67 -1.63 -5.97
C TRP A 258 16.54 -1.98 -4.49
N ALA A 259 17.67 -2.17 -3.83
CA ALA A 259 17.70 -2.56 -2.41
C ALA A 259 17.04 -1.49 -1.52
N ARG A 260 16.18 -1.94 -0.60
CA ARG A 260 15.46 -1.06 0.33
C ARG A 260 14.57 -0.04 -0.38
N HIS A 261 13.98 -0.42 -1.51
CA HIS A 261 13.04 0.45 -2.22
C HIS A 261 11.74 0.64 -1.45
N PRO A 262 11.12 1.84 -1.53
CA PRO A 262 9.79 2.07 -0.98
C PRO A 262 8.74 1.34 -1.82
N GLU A 263 7.66 0.90 -1.18
CA GLU A 263 6.61 0.21 -1.89
C GLU A 263 5.23 0.85 -1.66
N LYS A 264 4.40 0.32 -0.76
CA LYS A 264 3.06 0.86 -0.56
C LYS A 264 3.05 2.10 0.31
N ALA A 265 2.07 2.93 0.08
CA ALA A 265 1.78 4.09 0.91
C ALA A 265 0.47 3.93 1.68
N LEU A 266 0.39 4.56 2.84
CA LEU A 266 -0.87 5.00 3.42
C LEU A 266 -1.18 6.36 2.80
N SER A 267 -2.23 6.42 1.98
CA SER A 267 -2.67 7.67 1.39
C SER A 267 -4.14 7.92 1.65
N MET A 268 -4.47 9.17 1.92
CA MET A 268 -5.83 9.63 2.20
C MET A 268 -6.24 10.70 1.19
N ARG A 269 -7.54 10.88 1.01
CA ARG A 269 -8.07 12.06 0.30
C ARG A 269 -7.69 13.32 1.08
N SER A 270 -7.10 14.31 0.40
CA SER A 270 -6.65 15.55 1.07
C SER A 270 -7.80 16.27 1.78
N ALA A 271 -8.99 16.29 1.20
CA ALA A 271 -10.17 16.88 1.83
C ALA A 271 -10.56 16.23 3.17
N TRP A 272 -10.31 14.90 3.34
CA TRP A 272 -10.53 14.23 4.62
C TRP A 272 -9.45 14.63 5.64
N VAL A 273 -8.20 14.68 5.21
CA VAL A 273 -7.04 15.08 6.03
C VAL A 273 -7.19 16.51 6.56
N GLU A 274 -7.54 17.43 5.68
CA GLU A 274 -7.74 18.86 6.01
C GLU A 274 -8.91 19.07 6.98
N LYS A 275 -9.98 18.30 6.81
CA LYS A 275 -11.15 18.37 7.67
C LYS A 275 -10.91 17.75 9.05
N ASN A 276 -10.02 16.76 9.16
CA ASN A 276 -9.86 15.93 10.35
C ASN A 276 -8.36 15.81 10.76
N PRO A 277 -7.67 16.92 11.08
CA PRO A 277 -6.23 16.89 11.35
C PRO A 277 -5.86 16.07 12.60
N ALA A 278 -6.66 16.11 13.69
CA ALA A 278 -6.38 15.29 14.87
C ALA A 278 -6.67 13.81 14.62
N ALA A 279 -7.75 13.48 13.91
CA ALA A 279 -8.05 12.10 13.51
C ALA A 279 -6.99 11.56 12.55
N THR A 280 -6.43 12.38 11.64
CA THR A 280 -5.35 12.00 10.74
C THR A 280 -4.11 11.59 11.51
N ARG A 281 -3.69 12.38 12.51
CA ARG A 281 -2.54 12.03 13.36
C ARG A 281 -2.81 10.77 14.18
N ALA A 282 -3.99 10.64 14.77
CA ALA A 282 -4.38 9.46 15.54
C ALA A 282 -4.37 8.18 14.69
N LEU A 283 -4.90 8.23 13.47
CA LEU A 283 -4.88 7.15 12.50
C LEU A 283 -3.44 6.76 12.13
N LEU A 284 -2.59 7.76 11.86
CA LEU A 284 -1.20 7.53 11.52
C LEU A 284 -0.42 6.92 12.69
N MET A 285 -0.64 7.38 13.92
CA MET A 285 -0.03 6.81 15.13
C MET A 285 -0.42 5.32 15.30
N ALA A 286 -1.67 4.96 15.06
CA ALA A 286 -2.14 3.57 15.11
C ALA A 286 -1.44 2.69 14.05
N VAL A 287 -1.25 3.21 12.84
CA VAL A 287 -0.55 2.50 11.75
C VAL A 287 0.94 2.37 12.05
N MET A 288 1.60 3.41 12.58
CA MET A 288 3.01 3.37 12.97
C MET A 288 3.25 2.33 14.08
N GLU A 289 2.38 2.23 15.07
CA GLU A 289 2.47 1.17 16.09
C GLU A 289 2.24 -0.22 15.49
N ALA A 290 1.30 -0.36 14.56
CA ALA A 290 1.09 -1.61 13.84
C ALA A 290 2.32 -2.01 13.01
N GLN A 291 3.00 -1.06 12.37
CA GLN A 291 4.24 -1.32 11.63
C GLN A 291 5.35 -1.84 12.54
N GLN A 292 5.52 -1.26 13.73
CA GLN A 292 6.46 -1.76 14.74
C GLN A 292 6.13 -3.20 15.15
N TRP A 293 4.87 -3.49 15.36
CA TRP A 293 4.42 -4.83 15.69
C TRP A 293 4.68 -5.82 14.53
N CYS A 294 4.39 -5.42 13.29
CA CYS A 294 4.65 -6.22 12.08
C CYS A 294 6.14 -6.48 11.85
N GLU A 295 7.02 -5.54 12.23
CA GLU A 295 8.47 -5.66 12.07
C GLU A 295 9.06 -6.75 12.96
N ALA A 296 8.56 -6.89 14.18
CA ALA A 296 9.13 -7.79 15.17
C ALA A 296 9.12 -9.25 14.71
N MET A 297 10.29 -9.89 14.65
CA MET A 297 10.47 -11.29 14.22
C MET A 297 9.61 -12.26 15.02
N ALA A 298 9.46 -12.02 16.33
CA ALA A 298 8.62 -12.82 17.21
C ALA A 298 7.13 -12.84 16.82
N ASN A 299 6.68 -11.85 16.08
CA ASN A 299 5.27 -11.70 15.69
C ASN A 299 4.97 -12.29 14.29
N LYS A 300 5.99 -12.71 13.50
CA LYS A 300 5.79 -13.10 12.09
C LYS A 300 4.85 -14.30 11.92
N GLU A 301 4.87 -15.29 12.82
CA GLU A 301 3.94 -16.42 12.79
C GLU A 301 2.50 -15.98 13.04
N GLU A 302 2.29 -15.14 14.06
CA GLU A 302 0.96 -14.59 14.34
C GLU A 302 0.49 -13.71 13.19
N LEU A 303 1.39 -12.89 12.62
CA LEU A 303 1.11 -12.05 11.47
C LEU A 303 0.64 -12.89 10.27
N ALA A 304 1.37 -13.94 9.91
CA ALA A 304 0.98 -14.83 8.80
C ALA A 304 -0.40 -15.48 9.07
N THR A 305 -0.66 -15.87 10.32
CA THR A 305 -1.96 -16.42 10.73
C THR A 305 -3.09 -15.40 10.60
N ILE A 306 -2.86 -14.15 11.04
CA ILE A 306 -3.85 -13.06 10.92
C ILE A 306 -4.16 -12.82 9.43
N LEU A 307 -3.14 -12.62 8.61
CA LEU A 307 -3.29 -12.30 7.19
C LEU A 307 -3.98 -13.44 6.42
N GLY A 308 -3.68 -14.69 6.78
CA GLY A 308 -4.24 -15.89 6.14
C GLY A 308 -5.74 -16.10 6.39
N LYS A 309 -6.34 -15.44 7.39
CA LYS A 309 -7.77 -15.58 7.71
C LYS A 309 -8.66 -15.33 6.47
N ARG A 310 -9.79 -16.04 6.42
CA ARG A 310 -10.77 -15.94 5.32
C ARG A 310 -11.24 -14.49 5.07
N GLN A 311 -11.41 -13.72 6.12
CA GLN A 311 -11.85 -12.32 6.03
C GLN A 311 -10.81 -11.41 5.39
N TRP A 312 -9.51 -11.77 5.49
CA TRP A 312 -8.42 -10.96 4.96
C TRP A 312 -7.97 -11.49 3.58
N PHE A 313 -7.06 -12.45 3.54
CA PHE A 313 -6.50 -12.93 2.25
C PHE A 313 -7.15 -14.23 1.79
N ASN A 314 -7.55 -15.10 2.73
CA ASN A 314 -7.98 -16.46 2.45
C ASN A 314 -6.87 -17.28 1.74
N VAL A 315 -5.67 -17.22 2.27
CA VAL A 315 -4.45 -17.88 1.77
C VAL A 315 -3.80 -18.65 2.92
N PRO A 316 -3.25 -19.85 2.69
CA PRO A 316 -2.54 -20.58 3.72
C PRO A 316 -1.40 -19.74 4.32
N PRO A 317 -1.21 -19.71 5.66
CA PRO A 317 -0.08 -19.02 6.29
C PRO A 317 1.28 -19.48 5.75
N ALA A 318 1.39 -20.70 5.27
CA ALA A 318 2.62 -21.25 4.64
C ALA A 318 3.01 -20.49 3.35
N ASP A 319 2.06 -19.91 2.64
CA ASP A 319 2.33 -19.08 1.46
C ASP A 319 2.72 -17.63 1.82
N ILE A 320 2.70 -17.28 3.12
CA ILE A 320 2.95 -15.91 3.61
C ILE A 320 4.27 -15.83 4.39
N ILE A 321 4.53 -16.84 5.24
CA ILE A 321 5.52 -16.75 6.31
C ILE A 321 6.97 -16.67 5.81
N GLY A 322 7.32 -17.37 4.72
CA GLY A 322 8.68 -17.41 4.19
C GLY A 322 9.20 -16.03 3.87
N ARG A 323 8.45 -15.28 3.05
CA ARG A 323 8.81 -13.92 2.63
C ARG A 323 8.83 -12.91 3.78
N LEU A 324 8.05 -13.14 4.83
CA LEU A 324 8.07 -12.32 6.05
C LEU A 324 9.31 -12.54 6.91
N LYS A 325 9.89 -13.74 6.86
CA LYS A 325 11.09 -14.10 7.62
C LYS A 325 12.39 -13.95 6.83
N GLY A 326 12.30 -13.68 5.55
CA GLY A 326 13.47 -13.65 4.66
C GLY A 326 13.89 -15.04 4.17
N ASP A 327 13.00 -16.03 4.26
CA ASP A 327 13.19 -17.38 3.73
C ASP A 327 12.50 -17.43 2.36
N ILE A 328 13.23 -17.09 1.31
CA ILE A 328 12.69 -16.91 -0.03
C ILE A 328 12.95 -18.14 -0.89
N ASN A 329 11.88 -18.83 -1.26
CA ASN A 329 11.92 -19.87 -2.28
C ASN A 329 11.64 -19.26 -3.65
N TYR A 330 12.67 -19.14 -4.49
CA TYR A 330 12.52 -18.63 -5.85
C TYR A 330 12.01 -19.69 -6.84
N GLY A 331 11.94 -20.96 -6.44
CA GLY A 331 11.78 -22.10 -7.37
C GLY A 331 13.10 -22.50 -8.01
N ARG A 332 13.07 -23.48 -8.90
CA ARG A 332 14.25 -23.98 -9.65
C ARG A 332 15.46 -24.34 -8.78
N GLY A 333 15.24 -24.72 -7.54
CA GLY A 333 16.31 -25.03 -6.59
C GLY A 333 17.01 -23.81 -5.97
N ARG A 334 16.67 -22.57 -6.37
CA ARG A 334 17.15 -21.35 -5.73
C ARG A 334 16.35 -21.07 -4.46
N LYS A 335 17.02 -21.07 -3.31
CA LYS A 335 16.46 -20.70 -2.01
C LYS A 335 17.43 -19.82 -1.27
N GLU A 336 16.92 -18.82 -0.60
CA GLU A 336 17.69 -17.96 0.31
C GLU A 336 17.01 -17.95 1.67
N THR A 337 17.80 -17.98 2.74
CA THR A 337 17.30 -18.06 4.12
C THR A 337 17.92 -16.94 4.94
N GLY A 338 17.10 -16.25 5.73
CA GLY A 338 17.54 -15.14 6.56
C GLY A 338 18.09 -13.96 5.77
N THR A 339 17.66 -13.79 4.51
CA THR A 339 18.09 -12.67 3.66
C THR A 339 17.51 -11.33 4.13
N ASN A 340 18.23 -10.24 3.89
CA ASN A 340 17.75 -8.88 4.11
C ASN A 340 16.72 -8.41 3.08
N LEU A 341 16.43 -9.23 2.06
CA LEU A 341 15.40 -8.95 1.03
C LEU A 341 13.97 -9.24 1.50
N LEU A 342 13.77 -9.49 2.80
CA LEU A 342 12.45 -9.64 3.40
C LEU A 342 11.69 -8.31 3.41
N MET A 343 10.37 -8.42 3.51
CA MET A 343 9.50 -7.26 3.70
C MET A 343 9.77 -6.58 5.04
N LYS A 344 10.08 -5.29 4.99
CA LYS A 344 10.34 -4.46 6.16
C LYS A 344 9.19 -3.46 6.36
N PHE A 345 8.86 -3.23 7.63
CA PHE A 345 7.72 -2.38 7.98
C PHE A 345 8.11 -1.13 8.78
N TRP A 346 9.24 -1.16 9.52
CA TRP A 346 9.53 -0.09 10.46
C TRP A 346 10.97 0.43 10.45
N GLU A 347 11.97 -0.37 10.85
CA GLU A 347 13.40 -0.02 10.96
C GLU A 347 13.63 1.37 11.60
N ASP A 348 13.28 1.51 12.88
CA ASP A 348 13.37 2.78 13.63
C ASP A 348 12.65 3.96 12.96
N GLY A 349 11.58 3.68 12.22
CA GLY A 349 10.76 4.66 11.53
C GLY A 349 11.21 5.01 10.11
N THR A 350 12.40 4.58 9.68
CA THR A 350 12.91 4.91 8.34
C THR A 350 12.10 4.29 7.21
N VAL A 351 11.54 3.10 7.42
CA VAL A 351 10.63 2.47 6.44
C VAL A 351 9.30 3.21 6.36
N SER A 352 8.76 3.62 7.50
CA SER A 352 7.47 4.32 7.57
C SER A 352 7.54 5.76 7.05
N TYR A 353 8.69 6.42 7.20
CA TYR A 353 8.87 7.81 6.80
C TYR A 353 8.77 7.98 5.28
N PRO A 354 7.90 8.88 4.78
CA PRO A 354 7.68 9.05 3.35
C PRO A 354 8.74 9.99 2.75
N PHE A 355 9.96 9.47 2.50
CA PHE A 355 11.02 10.26 1.87
C PHE A 355 10.56 10.82 0.51
N LYS A 356 10.69 12.13 0.32
CA LYS A 356 10.32 12.80 -0.93
C LYS A 356 11.20 12.38 -2.11
N SER A 357 12.45 12.02 -1.86
CA SER A 357 13.34 11.47 -2.90
C SER A 357 12.82 10.18 -3.53
N HIS A 358 12.13 9.36 -2.75
CA HIS A 358 11.48 8.14 -3.25
C HIS A 358 10.32 8.46 -4.19
N ASP A 359 9.49 9.43 -3.80
CA ASP A 359 8.39 9.89 -4.64
C ASP A 359 8.87 10.54 -5.93
N ALA A 360 9.99 11.27 -5.86
CA ALA A 360 10.61 11.86 -7.02
C ALA A 360 11.00 10.79 -8.05
N TRP A 361 11.52 9.63 -7.63
CA TRP A 361 11.80 8.53 -8.54
C TRP A 361 10.54 8.00 -9.23
N PHE A 362 9.47 7.74 -8.46
CA PHE A 362 8.22 7.23 -9.02
C PHE A 362 7.59 8.19 -10.04
N VAL A 363 7.55 9.49 -9.71
CA VAL A 363 7.04 10.51 -10.65
C VAL A 363 7.93 10.59 -11.89
N THR A 364 9.25 10.45 -11.72
CA THR A 364 10.22 10.45 -12.83
C THR A 364 10.05 9.21 -13.74
N GLU A 365 9.83 8.02 -13.18
CA GLU A 365 9.52 6.83 -13.98
C GLU A 365 8.17 6.95 -14.69
N ASP A 366 7.17 7.56 -14.07
CA ASP A 366 5.90 7.85 -14.74
C ASP A 366 6.06 8.88 -15.87
N ILE A 367 7.01 9.82 -15.78
CA ILE A 367 7.43 10.67 -16.92
C ILE A 367 8.08 9.80 -18.00
N ARG A 368 9.04 8.93 -17.63
CA ARG A 368 9.70 8.00 -18.55
C ARG A 368 8.70 7.23 -19.42
N TRP A 369 7.62 6.77 -18.82
CA TRP A 369 6.60 5.96 -19.48
C TRP A 369 5.39 6.76 -19.99
N GLY A 370 5.50 8.10 -20.06
CA GLY A 370 4.52 8.98 -20.69
C GLY A 370 3.23 9.19 -19.91
N LYS A 371 3.24 8.93 -18.58
CA LYS A 371 2.08 9.22 -17.72
C LYS A 371 2.00 10.69 -17.35
N PHE A 372 3.15 11.34 -17.21
CA PHE A 372 3.27 12.77 -16.97
C PHE A 372 4.06 13.45 -18.11
N ASP A 373 3.84 14.76 -18.25
CA ASP A 373 4.58 15.60 -19.19
C ASP A 373 6.07 15.65 -18.79
N PRO A 374 7.03 15.56 -19.73
CA PRO A 374 8.46 15.73 -19.45
C PRO A 374 8.83 17.04 -18.74
N LYS A 375 7.98 18.07 -18.87
CA LYS A 375 8.15 19.38 -18.20
C LYS A 375 7.58 19.43 -16.79
N THR A 376 7.05 18.32 -16.27
CA THR A 376 6.49 18.27 -14.92
C THR A 376 7.56 18.66 -13.89
N ASP A 377 7.27 19.67 -13.07
CA ASP A 377 8.09 19.99 -11.91
C ASP A 377 7.90 18.91 -10.85
N VAL A 378 8.80 17.93 -10.88
CA VAL A 378 8.77 16.76 -9.99
C VAL A 378 8.78 17.18 -8.54
N LYS A 379 9.63 18.14 -8.16
CA LYS A 379 9.76 18.59 -6.77
C LYS A 379 8.47 19.25 -6.27
N ALA A 380 7.95 20.20 -7.01
CA ALA A 380 6.69 20.89 -6.62
C ALA A 380 5.51 19.92 -6.56
N PHE A 381 5.47 18.92 -7.45
CA PHE A 381 4.40 17.93 -7.44
C PHE A 381 4.53 16.98 -6.24
N VAL A 382 5.74 16.55 -5.91
CA VAL A 382 5.99 15.74 -4.71
C VAL A 382 5.64 16.52 -3.44
N ASP A 383 6.05 17.78 -3.34
CA ASP A 383 5.76 18.64 -2.19
C ASP A 383 4.24 18.82 -1.95
N LYS A 384 3.43 18.76 -3.01
CA LYS A 384 1.97 18.91 -2.93
C LYS A 384 1.27 17.65 -2.36
N VAL A 385 1.78 16.46 -2.65
CA VAL A 385 1.10 15.18 -2.33
C VAL A 385 1.69 14.51 -1.10
N ASN A 386 3.01 14.61 -0.91
CA ASN A 386 3.71 14.01 0.21
C ASN A 386 3.57 14.88 1.47
N ARG A 387 3.05 14.29 2.54
CA ARG A 387 2.75 14.97 3.81
C ARG A 387 3.64 14.43 4.93
N GLU A 388 4.96 14.45 4.70
CA GLU A 388 5.93 14.10 5.74
C GLU A 388 5.81 14.97 7.00
N ASP A 389 5.29 16.19 6.86
CA ASP A 389 5.01 17.10 7.96
C ASP A 389 4.06 16.45 8.99
N ILE A 390 2.97 15.82 8.53
CA ILE A 390 2.02 15.11 9.38
C ILE A 390 2.67 13.87 10.02
N TRP A 391 3.53 13.16 9.26
CA TRP A 391 4.28 12.04 9.81
C TRP A 391 5.19 12.48 10.96
N ARG A 392 5.90 13.60 10.79
CA ARG A 392 6.78 14.18 11.84
C ARG A 392 5.99 14.56 13.08
N GLU A 393 4.79 15.11 12.94
CA GLU A 393 3.91 15.41 14.09
C GLU A 393 3.49 14.14 14.84
N ALA A 394 3.08 13.09 14.12
CA ALA A 394 2.72 11.81 14.71
C ALA A 394 3.91 11.14 15.42
N ALA A 395 5.09 11.13 14.78
CA ALA A 395 6.32 10.61 15.34
C ALA A 395 6.71 11.32 16.63
N LYS A 396 6.64 12.66 16.63
CA LYS A 396 6.90 13.47 17.85
C LYS A 396 5.94 13.10 18.97
N ALA A 397 4.65 12.89 18.68
CA ALA A 397 3.66 12.50 19.67
C ALA A 397 3.93 11.11 20.26
N LEU A 398 4.54 10.21 19.49
CA LEU A 398 4.97 8.87 19.92
C LEU A 398 6.37 8.84 20.55
N GLY A 399 7.09 9.98 20.61
CA GLY A 399 8.49 10.02 21.07
C GLY A 399 9.48 9.39 20.09
N ILE A 400 9.11 9.28 18.81
CA ILE A 400 9.93 8.69 17.76
C ILE A 400 10.77 9.79 17.09
N LYS A 401 12.06 9.54 16.90
CA LYS A 401 12.94 10.46 16.16
C LYS A 401 12.66 10.36 14.67
N ALA A 402 12.25 11.45 14.04
CA ALA A 402 12.12 11.52 12.59
C ALA A 402 13.50 11.61 11.91
N PRO A 403 13.65 11.13 10.67
CA PRO A 403 14.83 11.38 9.86
C PRO A 403 15.12 12.89 9.72
N ASP A 404 16.39 13.26 9.71
CA ASP A 404 16.81 14.66 9.64
C ASP A 404 16.61 15.24 8.22
N SER A 405 16.59 14.39 7.18
CA SER A 405 16.41 14.77 5.77
C SER A 405 15.12 14.23 5.18
N THR A 406 14.57 14.93 4.19
CA THR A 406 13.45 14.47 3.35
C THR A 406 13.92 13.62 2.17
N SER A 407 15.25 13.45 2.03
CA SER A 407 15.88 12.71 0.94
C SER A 407 16.85 11.68 1.51
N ARG A 408 16.88 10.50 0.89
CA ARG A 408 17.91 9.47 1.09
C ARG A 408 19.15 9.70 0.22
N GLY A 409 19.14 10.74 -0.63
CA GLY A 409 20.22 11.01 -1.59
C GLY A 409 20.12 10.17 -2.85
N LYS A 410 21.26 9.87 -3.44
CA LYS A 410 21.35 9.10 -4.70
C LYS A 410 21.07 7.62 -4.44
N GLU A 411 20.31 7.02 -5.34
CA GLU A 411 19.95 5.61 -5.29
C GLU A 411 20.54 4.88 -6.49
N THR A 412 21.12 3.70 -6.27
CA THR A 412 21.75 2.89 -7.31
C THR A 412 20.96 1.62 -7.54
N PHE A 413 20.68 1.31 -8.80
CA PHE A 413 19.96 0.11 -9.25
C PHE A 413 20.92 -1.02 -9.63
N PHE A 414 20.40 -2.23 -9.77
CA PHE A 414 21.18 -3.43 -10.06
C PHE A 414 22.02 -3.33 -11.35
N ASP A 415 21.54 -2.55 -12.33
CA ASP A 415 22.18 -2.32 -13.65
C ASP A 415 23.19 -1.16 -13.64
N GLY A 416 23.51 -0.64 -12.45
CA GLY A 416 24.45 0.48 -12.27
C GLY A 416 23.87 1.85 -12.58
N LYS A 417 22.58 1.96 -12.93
CA LYS A 417 21.93 3.25 -13.08
C LYS A 417 21.80 3.94 -11.72
N VAL A 418 21.96 5.25 -11.72
CA VAL A 418 21.89 6.07 -10.51
C VAL A 418 20.77 7.09 -10.67
N PHE A 419 19.83 7.08 -9.75
CA PHE A 419 18.84 8.15 -9.62
C PHE A 419 19.34 9.19 -8.62
N ASP A 420 19.45 10.44 -9.10
CA ASP A 420 19.73 11.61 -8.29
C ASP A 420 18.44 12.43 -8.18
N PRO A 421 17.81 12.55 -7.00
CA PRO A 421 16.57 13.30 -6.84
C PRO A 421 16.72 14.79 -7.15
N ASP A 422 17.96 15.33 -7.08
CA ASP A 422 18.24 16.72 -7.44
C ASP A 422 18.44 16.91 -8.96
N ASN A 423 18.60 15.81 -9.72
CA ASN A 423 18.75 15.86 -11.18
C ASN A 423 18.04 14.70 -11.88
N PRO A 424 16.71 14.62 -11.82
CA PRO A 424 15.94 13.53 -12.45
C PRO A 424 16.09 13.51 -13.99
N THR A 425 16.39 14.64 -14.61
CA THR A 425 16.61 14.73 -16.07
C THR A 425 17.84 13.95 -16.50
N ALA A 426 18.93 14.00 -15.73
CA ALA A 426 20.14 13.21 -16.05
C ALA A 426 19.87 11.71 -15.95
N TYR A 427 19.06 11.27 -14.98
CA TYR A 427 18.62 9.89 -14.87
C TYR A 427 17.83 9.46 -16.11
N LEU A 428 16.80 10.24 -16.50
CA LEU A 428 16.01 9.95 -17.70
C LEU A 428 16.88 9.86 -18.96
N ALA A 429 17.84 10.75 -19.15
CA ALA A 429 18.78 10.74 -20.29
C ALA A 429 19.71 9.52 -20.29
N SER A 430 19.94 8.87 -19.15
CA SER A 430 20.77 7.67 -19.04
C SER A 430 20.08 6.38 -19.49
N LEU A 431 18.76 6.42 -19.69
CA LEU A 431 17.93 5.25 -19.95
C LEU A 431 17.75 5.02 -21.45
N ALA A 432 18.09 3.80 -21.93
CA ALA A 432 18.05 3.47 -23.35
C ALA A 432 16.62 3.30 -23.90
N ILE A 433 15.70 2.80 -23.08
CA ILE A 433 14.31 2.54 -23.48
C ILE A 433 13.40 3.48 -22.71
N THR A 434 12.68 4.33 -23.43
CA THR A 434 11.79 5.37 -22.89
C THR A 434 10.69 5.69 -23.87
N ARG A 435 9.56 6.22 -23.38
CA ARG A 435 8.49 6.82 -24.19
C ARG A 435 8.66 8.33 -24.39
N ILE A 436 9.63 8.94 -23.73
CA ILE A 436 9.90 10.36 -23.94
C ILE A 436 10.47 10.51 -25.36
N THR A 437 9.69 11.16 -26.21
CA THR A 437 10.20 11.62 -27.52
C THR A 437 10.93 12.94 -27.31
N ALA A 438 12.16 13.04 -27.83
CA ALA A 438 12.96 14.25 -27.76
C ALA A 438 12.27 15.43 -28.47
#